data_f46e54f64600938bd30c6ab8ee32eb02
#
_entry.id   f46e54f64600938bd30c6ab8ee32eb02
#
_cell.length_a   1.000
_cell.length_b   1.000
_cell.length_c   1.000
_cell.angle_alpha   90.00
_cell.angle_beta   90.00
_cell.angle_gamma   90.00
#
_symmetry.space_group_name_H-M   'P 1'
#
loop_
_entity.id
_entity.type
_entity.pdbx_description
1 polymer ?
#
loop_
_entity_poly.entity_id
_entity_poly.type
_entity_poly.pdbx_seq_one_letter_code
_entity_poly.pdbx_strand_id
1 'polypeptide(L)'
;MPTPDSLNTAPQILPPPLSTGDTTSRPPLGPLNQYIINLTDSPLTPTQTDILSRGLGFIPTNNSRSWEYSLFKDIQAFRRRLLVHIYFKDKPSLTFSQFATKSTWCPPASLMEQSIRDVFWDAELDRKQALSSHRGFSSCNITGAEKSALSSLKKRSDWVFNKADKGNNIVIQKRCDYIWESVRQLSNPAHYVKLDEPLYPSTALRIHRLVNELKTGGFITEREMQFLRPPECIKPRRLYTLPKIHKAPEEWSIPFPIPLGRPIISDISSESYNVAKFIDHFLKPLVFQQPSFIKDSFHFLEKLNLVNNNTPNTFLVTCDVVSMYTNIDNSDGLKTVSHFFQSHPDPKRPDSLLLQLLEVSLKNNDFLFNGEFWLQVSGTAMGKVFAPSYANLFMAKIEEDFFNELGSRPPFYVRFLDDIFFLWNDTRESLDEFLHALGSYHKSIKLTHNISQEQVDFLDLTILNTQGSNTLRTKVYFKATNTHRLLHKHSFHPGHTFKGIVKGQLHRFHRLCSNRADFNICTAILFKGLRKVKYSKRFLQKVKREFLLEGPKGHTKLLRSPSPEDRIIPLIYTHHLTAQNICKSLILNLRSLGSEALEGCKLIKACRRNRNLADILVRNKM
;
A
#
# COMPACT_ATOMS: atom_id res chain seq x y z
N MET A 1 22.27 -37.12 -39.23
CA MET A 1 21.59 -35.82 -39.37
C MET A 1 20.11 -36.07 -39.60
N PRO A 2 19.26 -35.68 -38.64
CA PRO A 2 17.89 -35.27 -38.92
C PRO A 2 17.74 -33.78 -38.56
N THR A 3 17.00 -33.09 -39.39
CA THR A 3 16.68 -31.67 -39.44
C THR A 3 15.92 -31.20 -38.18
N PRO A 4 16.16 -29.96 -37.69
CA PRO A 4 15.43 -29.39 -36.55
C PRO A 4 14.22 -28.62 -37.07
N ASP A 5 13.07 -29.28 -37.16
CA ASP A 5 11.79 -28.64 -37.41
C ASP A 5 10.70 -29.30 -36.55
N SER A 6 10.59 -28.83 -35.30
CA SER A 6 9.37 -28.98 -34.51
C SER A 6 9.65 -28.42 -33.10
N LEU A 7 9.32 -27.19 -32.84
CA LEU A 7 8.99 -26.65 -31.48
C LEU A 7 8.77 -25.14 -31.58
N ASN A 8 7.69 -24.75 -32.25
CA ASN A 8 7.15 -23.40 -32.12
C ASN A 8 5.62 -23.48 -32.11
N THR A 9 5.06 -24.23 -31.14
CA THR A 9 3.66 -24.06 -30.79
C THR A 9 3.60 -22.96 -29.73
N ALA A 10 3.37 -21.72 -30.16
CA ALA A 10 2.90 -20.67 -29.28
C ALA A 10 1.70 -21.20 -28.47
N PRO A 11 1.62 -20.93 -27.15
CA PRO A 11 0.50 -21.37 -26.35
C PRO A 11 -0.79 -20.87 -27.00
N GLN A 12 -1.67 -21.79 -27.39
CA GLN A 12 -2.98 -21.43 -27.93
C GLN A 12 -3.70 -20.62 -26.86
N ILE A 13 -3.87 -19.33 -27.14
CA ILE A 13 -4.76 -18.48 -26.34
C ILE A 13 -6.12 -19.15 -26.43
N LEU A 14 -6.62 -19.65 -25.30
CA LEU A 14 -7.99 -20.16 -25.24
C LEU A 14 -8.91 -19.07 -25.81
N PRO A 15 -9.78 -19.41 -26.77
CA PRO A 15 -10.72 -18.43 -27.29
C PRO A 15 -11.50 -17.83 -26.11
N PRO A 16 -11.87 -16.55 -26.17
CA PRO A 16 -12.67 -15.93 -25.11
C PRO A 16 -13.89 -16.81 -24.85
N PRO A 17 -14.30 -16.99 -23.60
CA PRO A 17 -15.47 -17.77 -23.29
C PRO A 17 -16.63 -17.20 -24.09
N LEU A 18 -17.16 -17.98 -25.03
CA LEU A 18 -18.31 -17.61 -25.84
C LEU A 18 -19.41 -17.24 -24.86
N SER A 19 -19.72 -15.96 -24.75
CA SER A 19 -20.95 -15.52 -24.11
C SER A 19 -22.11 -16.01 -24.98
N THR A 20 -22.67 -17.16 -24.62
CA THR A 20 -23.94 -17.63 -25.20
C THR A 20 -25.06 -16.71 -24.69
N GLY A 21 -25.11 -15.50 -25.18
CA GLY A 21 -26.10 -14.51 -24.85
C GLY A 21 -25.98 -13.35 -25.82
N ASP A 22 -27.08 -13.06 -26.47
CA ASP A 22 -27.28 -11.97 -27.42
C ASP A 22 -26.56 -10.68 -26.95
N THR A 23 -25.59 -10.21 -27.71
CA THR A 23 -24.78 -9.02 -27.38
C THR A 23 -25.58 -7.72 -27.45
N THR A 24 -26.84 -7.77 -27.93
CA THR A 24 -27.68 -6.61 -28.20
C THR A 24 -28.58 -6.18 -27.03
N SER A 25 -28.67 -6.99 -25.94
CA SER A 25 -29.65 -6.74 -24.86
C SER A 25 -29.03 -6.45 -23.48
N ARG A 26 -27.71 -6.24 -23.37
CA ARG A 26 -27.09 -5.93 -22.06
C ARG A 26 -27.32 -4.46 -21.68
N PRO A 27 -27.78 -4.19 -20.46
CA PRO A 27 -27.98 -2.81 -20.03
C PRO A 27 -26.64 -2.08 -20.06
N PRO A 28 -26.61 -0.81 -20.51
CA PRO A 28 -25.40 -0.01 -20.48
C PRO A 28 -24.83 0.00 -19.06
N LEU A 29 -23.50 -0.06 -18.93
CA LEU A 29 -22.85 0.22 -17.66
C LEU A 29 -23.47 1.48 -17.07
N GLY A 30 -24.12 1.35 -15.94
CA GLY A 30 -24.58 2.50 -15.21
C GLY A 30 -23.38 3.44 -14.98
N PRO A 31 -23.60 4.72 -14.75
CA PRO A 31 -22.54 5.73 -14.69
C PRO A 31 -21.40 5.23 -13.79
N LEU A 32 -20.14 5.43 -14.20
CA LEU A 32 -18.90 5.05 -13.50
C LEU A 32 -18.85 5.47 -12.00
N ASN A 33 -19.80 6.28 -11.58
CA ASN A 33 -20.06 6.67 -10.18
C ASN A 33 -20.77 5.61 -9.33
N GLN A 34 -21.11 4.44 -9.88
CA GLN A 34 -21.67 3.36 -9.08
C GLN A 34 -20.56 2.76 -8.20
N TYR A 35 -20.89 2.56 -6.92
CA TYR A 35 -19.94 2.01 -5.95
C TYR A 35 -19.63 0.51 -6.17
N ILE A 36 -20.60 -0.22 -6.71
CA ILE A 36 -20.50 -1.65 -7.05
C ILE A 36 -20.64 -1.76 -8.57
N ILE A 37 -19.67 -2.37 -9.19
CA ILE A 37 -19.66 -2.67 -10.63
C ILE A 37 -19.78 -4.18 -10.78
N ASN A 38 -20.96 -4.60 -11.20
CA ASN A 38 -21.24 -6.01 -11.44
C ASN A 38 -21.10 -6.30 -12.94
N LEU A 39 -20.07 -7.06 -13.29
CA LEU A 39 -19.74 -7.49 -14.66
C LEU A 39 -20.20 -8.94 -14.92
N THR A 40 -21.00 -9.51 -14.02
CA THR A 40 -21.59 -10.85 -14.21
C THR A 40 -22.98 -10.76 -14.84
N ASP A 41 -23.48 -11.88 -15.40
CA ASP A 41 -24.83 -11.93 -15.97
C ASP A 41 -25.93 -12.05 -14.89
N SER A 42 -25.56 -12.24 -13.63
CA SER A 42 -26.51 -12.42 -12.54
C SER A 42 -26.68 -11.12 -11.74
N PRO A 43 -27.89 -10.57 -11.62
CA PRO A 43 -28.13 -9.38 -10.82
C PRO A 43 -27.92 -9.68 -9.33
N LEU A 44 -27.47 -8.67 -8.58
CA LEU A 44 -27.41 -8.73 -7.13
C LEU A 44 -28.81 -8.52 -6.55
N THR A 45 -29.13 -9.26 -5.49
CA THR A 45 -30.35 -8.97 -4.72
C THR A 45 -30.21 -7.61 -4.00
N PRO A 46 -31.32 -6.94 -3.66
CA PRO A 46 -31.26 -5.68 -2.91
C PRO A 46 -30.43 -5.79 -1.63
N THR A 47 -30.60 -6.87 -0.85
CA THR A 47 -29.84 -7.11 0.40
C THR A 47 -28.34 -7.31 0.12
N GLN A 48 -27.96 -7.98 -0.98
CA GLN A 48 -26.55 -8.12 -1.37
C GLN A 48 -25.97 -6.76 -1.77
N THR A 49 -26.72 -5.96 -2.49
CA THR A 49 -26.32 -4.59 -2.87
C THR A 49 -26.15 -3.71 -1.62
N ASP A 50 -27.06 -3.79 -0.65
CA ASP A 50 -27.00 -3.01 0.58
C ASP A 50 -25.76 -3.33 1.41
N ILE A 51 -25.43 -4.62 1.62
CA ILE A 51 -24.25 -5.01 2.39
C ILE A 51 -22.96 -4.62 1.66
N LEU A 52 -22.86 -4.82 0.35
CA LEU A 52 -21.70 -4.45 -0.45
C LEU A 52 -21.53 -2.92 -0.53
N SER A 53 -22.64 -2.15 -0.54
CA SER A 53 -22.60 -0.68 -0.57
C SER A 53 -21.92 -0.06 0.65
N ARG A 54 -21.76 -0.82 1.74
CA ARG A 54 -20.98 -0.41 2.93
C ARG A 54 -19.47 -0.41 2.69
N GLY A 55 -19.01 -1.03 1.60
CA GLY A 55 -17.61 -1.06 1.17
C GLY A 55 -16.80 -2.22 1.72
N LEU A 56 -15.76 -2.61 1.00
CA LEU A 56 -14.87 -3.72 1.40
C LEU A 56 -14.19 -3.51 2.75
N GLY A 57 -14.02 -2.26 3.19
CA GLY A 57 -13.47 -1.93 4.52
C GLY A 57 -14.46 -2.11 5.68
N PHE A 58 -15.75 -2.37 5.42
CA PHE A 58 -16.75 -2.55 6.46
C PHE A 58 -16.48 -3.82 7.28
N ILE A 59 -16.53 -3.69 8.61
CA ILE A 59 -16.37 -4.80 9.55
C ILE A 59 -17.73 -5.15 10.14
N PRO A 60 -18.26 -6.35 9.86
CA PRO A 60 -19.41 -6.88 10.58
C PRO A 60 -19.08 -7.15 12.06
N THR A 61 -20.02 -6.92 12.96
CA THR A 61 -19.84 -7.33 14.36
C THR A 61 -19.72 -8.85 14.46
N ASN A 62 -18.71 -9.30 15.19
CA ASN A 62 -18.53 -10.70 15.51
C ASN A 62 -18.94 -10.95 16.97
N ASN A 63 -20.03 -11.66 17.17
CA ASN A 63 -20.53 -12.02 18.50
C ASN A 63 -19.95 -13.35 19.03
N SER A 64 -18.90 -13.89 18.38
CA SER A 64 -18.26 -15.10 18.89
C SER A 64 -17.48 -14.81 20.19
N ARG A 65 -17.43 -15.78 21.10
CA ARG A 65 -16.65 -15.70 22.35
C ARG A 65 -15.13 -15.73 22.12
N SER A 66 -14.66 -15.82 20.88
CA SER A 66 -13.24 -15.89 20.53
C SER A 66 -12.43 -14.64 20.93
N TRP A 67 -13.10 -13.49 21.16
CA TRP A 67 -12.44 -12.27 21.65
C TRP A 67 -11.74 -12.48 22.99
N GLU A 68 -12.30 -13.30 23.83
CA GLU A 68 -11.83 -13.57 25.19
C GLU A 68 -10.45 -14.25 25.18
N TYR A 69 -10.32 -15.35 24.45
CA TYR A 69 -9.03 -16.04 24.30
C TYR A 69 -7.99 -15.18 23.58
N SER A 70 -8.43 -14.38 22.61
CA SER A 70 -7.56 -13.40 21.97
C SER A 70 -7.05 -12.36 22.97
N LEU A 71 -7.95 -11.82 23.81
CA LEU A 71 -7.59 -10.84 24.84
C LEU A 71 -6.62 -11.42 25.87
N PHE A 72 -6.84 -12.66 26.31
CA PHE A 72 -5.91 -13.35 27.21
C PHE A 72 -4.48 -13.36 26.63
N LYS A 73 -4.32 -13.82 25.39
CA LYS A 73 -3.02 -13.83 24.71
C LYS A 73 -2.42 -12.41 24.58
N ASP A 74 -3.25 -11.43 24.31
CA ASP A 74 -2.82 -10.05 24.15
C ASP A 74 -2.33 -9.43 25.47
N ILE A 75 -2.99 -9.75 26.59
CA ILE A 75 -2.56 -9.35 27.95
C ILE A 75 -1.24 -10.03 28.31
N GLN A 76 -1.08 -11.34 28.06
CA GLN A 76 0.18 -12.04 28.30
C GLN A 76 1.34 -11.48 27.46
N ALA A 77 1.08 -11.16 26.20
CA ALA A 77 2.07 -10.52 25.34
C ALA A 77 2.45 -9.09 25.82
N PHE A 78 1.50 -8.37 26.40
CA PHE A 78 1.76 -7.06 27.00
C PHE A 78 2.57 -7.19 28.29
N ARG A 79 2.22 -8.14 29.18
CA ARG A 79 2.97 -8.47 30.39
C ARG A 79 4.43 -8.78 30.06
N ARG A 80 4.68 -9.59 29.02
CA ARG A 80 6.04 -9.88 28.56
C ARG A 80 6.78 -8.60 28.11
N ARG A 81 6.12 -7.68 27.39
CA ARG A 81 6.76 -6.42 26.97
C ARG A 81 7.16 -5.55 28.16
N LEU A 82 6.33 -5.52 29.21
CA LEU A 82 6.66 -4.83 30.47
C LEU A 82 7.84 -5.49 31.17
N LEU A 83 7.85 -6.83 31.31
CA LEU A 83 8.96 -7.56 31.88
C LEU A 83 10.27 -7.31 31.13
N VAL A 84 10.24 -7.27 29.80
CA VAL A 84 11.41 -6.94 28.98
C VAL A 84 11.85 -5.48 29.22
N HIS A 85 10.93 -4.54 29.38
CA HIS A 85 11.25 -3.17 29.72
C HIS A 85 11.95 -3.09 31.09
N ILE A 86 11.36 -3.66 32.11
CA ILE A 86 11.90 -3.70 33.48
C ILE A 86 13.30 -4.33 33.49
N TYR A 87 13.49 -5.44 32.80
CA TYR A 87 14.78 -6.14 32.76
C TYR A 87 15.89 -5.31 32.10
N PHE A 88 15.56 -4.48 31.11
CA PHE A 88 16.54 -3.67 30.36
C PHE A 88 16.54 -2.20 30.75
N LYS A 89 15.82 -1.78 31.80
CA LYS A 89 15.71 -0.38 32.22
C LYS A 89 17.08 0.24 32.45
N ASP A 90 17.91 -0.44 33.24
CA ASP A 90 19.22 0.03 33.66
C ASP A 90 20.38 -0.54 32.84
N LYS A 91 20.07 -1.20 31.73
CA LYS A 91 21.10 -1.79 30.84
C LYS A 91 21.34 -0.88 29.64
N PRO A 92 22.58 -0.83 29.14
CA PRO A 92 22.90 -0.03 27.96
C PRO A 92 21.99 -0.38 26.79
N SER A 93 21.55 0.65 26.05
CA SER A 93 20.64 0.50 24.91
C SER A 93 21.25 -0.46 23.90
N LEU A 94 20.59 -1.60 23.71
CA LEU A 94 20.93 -2.52 22.63
C LEU A 94 20.39 -1.93 21.32
N THR A 95 21.26 -1.75 20.34
CA THR A 95 20.85 -1.42 18.98
C THR A 95 20.08 -2.58 18.41
N PHE A 96 18.77 -2.40 18.22
CA PHE A 96 17.93 -3.42 17.60
C PHE A 96 17.98 -3.28 16.09
N SER A 97 18.52 -4.29 15.42
CA SER A 97 18.40 -4.40 13.98
C SER A 97 16.93 -4.65 13.59
N GLN A 98 16.44 -3.94 12.58
CA GLN A 98 15.12 -4.17 12.01
C GLN A 98 14.99 -5.53 11.29
N PHE A 99 16.11 -6.17 11.00
CA PHE A 99 16.21 -7.46 10.33
C PHE A 99 16.39 -8.63 11.30
N ALA A 100 16.20 -8.41 12.59
CA ALA A 100 16.29 -9.50 13.57
C ALA A 100 14.94 -10.20 13.77
N THR A 101 14.98 -11.52 13.93
CA THR A 101 13.81 -12.29 14.36
C THR A 101 13.37 -11.84 15.75
N LYS A 102 12.04 -11.76 15.95
CA LYS A 102 11.48 -11.40 17.26
C LYS A 102 11.83 -12.48 18.28
N SER A 103 12.56 -12.11 19.34
CA SER A 103 12.84 -13.00 20.44
C SER A 103 11.56 -13.46 21.14
N THR A 104 11.48 -14.76 21.44
CA THR A 104 10.43 -15.34 22.29
C THR A 104 10.84 -15.38 23.77
N TRP A 105 12.09 -15.06 24.08
CA TRP A 105 12.61 -15.03 25.44
C TRP A 105 11.80 -14.09 26.33
N CYS A 106 11.54 -14.53 27.56
CA CYS A 106 10.80 -13.79 28.57
C CYS A 106 11.63 -13.73 29.85
N PRO A 107 11.81 -12.54 30.45
CA PRO A 107 12.46 -12.41 31.73
C PRO A 107 11.70 -13.16 32.84
N PRO A 108 12.36 -13.53 33.97
CA PRO A 108 11.70 -14.13 35.12
C PRO A 108 10.56 -13.24 35.65
N ALA A 109 9.43 -13.86 35.98
CA ALA A 109 8.25 -13.14 36.48
C ALA A 109 8.50 -12.46 37.85
N SER A 110 9.49 -12.93 38.60
CA SER A 110 9.90 -12.38 39.90
C SER A 110 10.41 -10.94 39.83
N LEU A 111 10.84 -10.50 38.64
CA LEU A 111 11.27 -9.10 38.41
C LEU A 111 10.12 -8.09 38.45
N MET A 112 8.90 -8.55 38.35
CA MET A 112 7.71 -7.68 38.39
C MET A 112 7.28 -7.47 39.84
N GLU A 113 7.14 -6.23 40.25
CA GLU A 113 6.62 -5.84 41.57
C GLU A 113 5.25 -6.49 41.83
N GLN A 114 4.95 -6.75 43.09
CA GLN A 114 3.68 -7.35 43.48
C GLN A 114 2.49 -6.49 43.05
N SER A 115 2.55 -5.18 43.27
CA SER A 115 1.54 -4.24 42.87
C SER A 115 1.18 -4.30 41.38
N ILE A 116 2.19 -4.47 40.51
CA ILE A 116 1.98 -4.65 39.07
C ILE A 116 1.35 -6.01 38.78
N ARG A 117 1.77 -7.07 39.48
CA ARG A 117 1.18 -8.42 39.35
C ARG A 117 -0.30 -8.43 39.72
N ASP A 118 -0.67 -7.72 40.78
CA ASP A 118 -2.06 -7.61 41.24
C ASP A 118 -2.95 -6.92 40.20
N VAL A 119 -2.48 -5.84 39.56
CA VAL A 119 -3.21 -5.18 38.46
C VAL A 119 -3.43 -6.13 37.28
N PHE A 120 -2.48 -6.99 36.96
CA PHE A 120 -2.69 -8.03 35.93
C PHE A 120 -3.67 -9.11 36.37
N TRP A 121 -3.67 -9.47 37.65
CA TRP A 121 -4.63 -10.40 38.22
C TRP A 121 -6.06 -9.86 38.17
N ASP A 122 -6.25 -8.60 38.53
CA ASP A 122 -7.55 -7.91 38.42
C ASP A 122 -8.07 -7.89 36.98
N ALA A 123 -7.20 -7.58 36.01
CA ALA A 123 -7.58 -7.59 34.60
C ALA A 123 -8.00 -9.00 34.11
N GLU A 124 -7.37 -10.06 34.60
CA GLU A 124 -7.78 -11.47 34.35
C GLU A 124 -9.10 -11.81 35.01
N LEU A 125 -9.34 -11.30 36.23
CA LEU A 125 -10.61 -11.48 36.94
C LEU A 125 -11.75 -10.78 36.19
N ASP A 126 -11.55 -9.51 35.78
CA ASP A 126 -12.48 -8.74 34.95
C ASP A 126 -12.84 -9.51 33.66
N ARG A 127 -11.84 -10.12 33.00
CA ARG A 127 -12.05 -10.94 31.79
C ARG A 127 -12.94 -12.15 32.08
N LYS A 128 -12.68 -12.88 33.17
CA LYS A 128 -13.48 -14.05 33.56
C LYS A 128 -14.90 -13.65 33.94
N GLN A 129 -15.08 -12.57 34.70
CA GLN A 129 -16.40 -12.05 35.10
C GLN A 129 -17.21 -11.58 33.87
N ALA A 130 -16.56 -10.95 32.89
CA ALA A 130 -17.21 -10.53 31.65
C ALA A 130 -17.71 -11.72 30.81
N LEU A 131 -17.10 -12.91 30.95
CA LEU A 131 -17.56 -14.15 30.34
C LEU A 131 -18.84 -14.70 31.01
N SER A 132 -18.85 -14.72 32.35
CA SER A 132 -19.96 -15.26 33.11
C SER A 132 -21.20 -14.36 33.05
N SER A 133 -21.00 -13.06 33.00
CA SER A 133 -22.07 -12.07 33.03
C SER A 133 -22.75 -11.86 31.67
N HIS A 134 -23.01 -12.79 30.84
CA HIS A 134 -23.81 -12.77 29.58
C HIS A 134 -24.32 -11.39 29.03
N ARG A 135 -23.92 -10.28 29.64
CA ARG A 135 -24.34 -8.91 29.40
C ARG A 135 -23.44 -8.19 28.40
N GLY A 136 -23.33 -8.73 27.21
CA GLY A 136 -22.45 -8.10 26.22
C GLY A 136 -22.80 -8.42 24.79
N PHE A 137 -24.07 -8.57 24.46
CA PHE A 137 -24.47 -8.54 23.06
C PHE A 137 -24.32 -7.10 22.56
N SER A 138 -23.18 -6.82 21.98
CA SER A 138 -23.05 -5.66 21.09
C SER A 138 -24.16 -5.77 20.04
N SER A 139 -24.98 -4.74 19.88
CA SER A 139 -25.98 -4.70 18.82
C SER A 139 -25.30 -5.05 17.49
N CYS A 140 -25.83 -6.07 16.81
CA CYS A 140 -25.32 -6.48 15.52
C CYS A 140 -25.45 -5.29 14.54
N ASN A 141 -24.36 -4.92 13.87
CA ASN A 141 -24.35 -3.87 12.85
C ASN A 141 -24.77 -4.39 11.47
N ILE A 142 -25.13 -5.68 11.36
CA ILE A 142 -25.75 -6.32 10.20
C ILE A 142 -26.98 -7.13 10.66
N THR A 143 -28.02 -7.13 9.82
CA THR A 143 -29.23 -7.92 10.05
C THR A 143 -29.02 -9.41 9.74
N GLY A 144 -29.97 -10.26 10.14
CA GLY A 144 -29.96 -11.68 9.78
C GLY A 144 -29.99 -11.90 8.26
N ALA A 145 -30.81 -11.13 7.56
CA ALA A 145 -30.89 -11.17 6.10
C ALA A 145 -29.55 -10.78 5.43
N GLU A 146 -28.90 -9.71 5.91
CA GLU A 146 -27.56 -9.31 5.42
C GLU A 146 -26.48 -10.34 5.71
N LYS A 147 -26.53 -11.01 6.86
CA LYS A 147 -25.64 -12.13 7.20
C LYS A 147 -25.82 -13.30 6.24
N SER A 148 -27.07 -13.64 5.92
CA SER A 148 -27.40 -14.67 4.93
C SER A 148 -26.92 -14.29 3.54
N ALA A 149 -27.17 -13.04 3.11
CA ALA A 149 -26.70 -12.49 1.84
C ALA A 149 -25.16 -12.53 1.73
N LEU A 150 -24.44 -12.16 2.79
CA LEU A 150 -22.98 -12.25 2.83
C LEU A 150 -22.48 -13.69 2.74
N SER A 151 -23.19 -14.63 3.38
CA SER A 151 -22.88 -16.05 3.29
C SER A 151 -23.11 -16.61 1.90
N SER A 152 -24.16 -16.18 1.20
CA SER A 152 -24.45 -16.57 -0.18
C SER A 152 -23.37 -16.04 -1.13
N LEU A 153 -22.97 -14.76 -1.00
CA LEU A 153 -21.89 -14.18 -1.80
C LEU A 153 -20.55 -14.92 -1.58
N LYS A 154 -20.25 -15.29 -0.33
CA LYS A 154 -19.05 -16.06 0.01
C LYS A 154 -19.04 -17.45 -0.64
N LYS A 155 -20.18 -18.08 -0.86
CA LYS A 155 -20.29 -19.42 -1.47
C LYS A 155 -20.13 -19.40 -3.00
N ARG A 156 -20.23 -18.24 -3.65
CA ARG A 156 -20.08 -18.11 -5.12
C ARG A 156 -18.61 -18.35 -5.49
N SER A 157 -18.30 -19.54 -5.99
CA SER A 157 -16.98 -19.94 -6.50
C SER A 157 -16.74 -19.50 -7.93
N ASP A 158 -17.82 -19.22 -8.65
CA ASP A 158 -17.86 -18.74 -10.04
C ASP A 158 -17.65 -17.22 -10.16
N TRP A 159 -17.63 -16.50 -9.06
CA TRP A 159 -17.39 -15.05 -8.99
C TRP A 159 -16.07 -14.68 -8.36
N VAL A 160 -15.46 -13.61 -8.86
CA VAL A 160 -14.28 -12.97 -8.28
C VAL A 160 -14.66 -11.57 -7.84
N PHE A 161 -14.45 -11.31 -6.54
CA PHE A 161 -14.62 -9.98 -5.96
C PHE A 161 -13.28 -9.28 -5.90
N ASN A 162 -13.19 -8.11 -6.52
CA ASN A 162 -11.98 -7.30 -6.54
C ASN A 162 -12.24 -5.87 -6.07
N LYS A 163 -11.16 -5.21 -5.64
CA LYS A 163 -11.11 -3.77 -5.62
C LYS A 163 -10.69 -3.28 -7.01
N ALA A 164 -11.29 -2.20 -7.49
CA ALA A 164 -10.81 -1.52 -8.69
C ALA A 164 -9.35 -1.06 -8.55
N ASP A 165 -8.61 -0.98 -9.66
CA ASP A 165 -7.23 -0.46 -9.69
C ASP A 165 -7.15 0.98 -9.16
N LYS A 166 -8.07 1.85 -9.61
CA LYS A 166 -8.21 3.22 -9.11
C LYS A 166 -9.60 3.42 -8.51
N GLY A 167 -9.67 4.18 -7.41
CA GLY A 167 -10.92 4.41 -6.69
C GLY A 167 -11.20 3.38 -5.60
N ASN A 168 -12.43 3.39 -5.08
CA ASN A 168 -12.89 2.52 -3.98
C ASN A 168 -14.01 1.56 -4.42
N ASN A 169 -14.22 1.42 -5.72
CA ASN A 169 -15.29 0.59 -6.30
C ASN A 169 -15.02 -0.89 -6.02
N ILE A 170 -16.10 -1.62 -5.81
CA ILE A 170 -16.09 -3.09 -5.77
C ILE A 170 -16.42 -3.56 -7.17
N VAL A 171 -15.58 -4.41 -7.72
CA VAL A 171 -15.79 -5.03 -9.04
C VAL A 171 -16.06 -6.52 -8.84
N ILE A 172 -17.14 -6.99 -9.44
CA ILE A 172 -17.54 -8.40 -9.43
C ILE A 172 -17.46 -8.90 -10.86
N GLN A 173 -16.65 -9.94 -11.09
CA GLN A 173 -16.41 -10.52 -12.41
C GLN A 173 -16.73 -12.02 -12.37
N LYS A 174 -17.06 -12.62 -13.51
CA LYS A 174 -17.03 -14.08 -13.66
C LYS A 174 -15.60 -14.58 -13.49
N ARG A 175 -15.44 -15.74 -12.89
CA ARG A 175 -14.11 -16.34 -12.69
C ARG A 175 -13.42 -16.65 -14.03
N CYS A 176 -14.15 -17.12 -15.03
CA CYS A 176 -13.62 -17.39 -16.37
C CYS A 176 -13.05 -16.12 -17.02
N ASP A 177 -13.77 -15.00 -16.96
CA ASP A 177 -13.35 -13.72 -17.54
C ASP A 177 -12.08 -13.18 -16.85
N TYR A 178 -12.02 -13.32 -15.53
CA TYR A 178 -10.86 -12.94 -14.74
C TYR A 178 -9.62 -13.78 -15.09
N ILE A 179 -9.79 -15.10 -15.24
CA ILE A 179 -8.71 -16.00 -15.66
C ILE A 179 -8.29 -15.68 -17.08
N TRP A 180 -9.24 -15.51 -18.00
CA TRP A 180 -8.95 -15.21 -19.40
C TRP A 180 -8.08 -13.95 -19.55
N GLU A 181 -8.46 -12.83 -18.92
CA GLU A 181 -7.68 -11.58 -18.96
C GLU A 181 -6.27 -11.78 -18.38
N SER A 182 -6.15 -12.53 -17.28
CA SER A 182 -4.86 -12.81 -16.68
C SER A 182 -3.97 -13.66 -17.61
N VAL A 183 -4.52 -14.72 -18.21
CA VAL A 183 -3.80 -15.58 -19.17
C VAL A 183 -3.42 -14.80 -20.42
N ARG A 184 -4.32 -13.94 -20.95
CA ARG A 184 -4.02 -13.05 -22.08
C ARG A 184 -2.74 -12.22 -21.84
N GLN A 185 -2.57 -11.67 -20.61
CA GLN A 185 -1.35 -10.95 -20.26
C GLN A 185 -0.14 -11.87 -20.14
N LEU A 186 -0.30 -13.05 -19.52
CA LEU A 186 0.76 -14.03 -19.33
C LEU A 186 1.25 -14.66 -20.64
N SER A 187 0.41 -14.66 -21.68
CA SER A 187 0.77 -15.14 -23.01
C SER A 187 1.70 -14.21 -23.80
N ASN A 188 2.07 -13.04 -23.23
CA ASN A 188 3.06 -12.17 -23.86
C ASN A 188 4.49 -12.65 -23.53
N PRO A 189 5.21 -13.28 -24.49
CA PRO A 189 6.52 -13.88 -24.24
C PRO A 189 7.62 -12.86 -23.95
N ALA A 190 7.41 -11.58 -24.28
CA ALA A 190 8.33 -10.50 -23.92
C ALA A 190 8.40 -10.26 -22.40
N HIS A 191 7.37 -10.66 -21.66
CA HIS A 191 7.29 -10.41 -20.23
C HIS A 191 7.17 -11.68 -19.39
N TYR A 192 6.57 -12.76 -19.90
CA TYR A 192 6.27 -13.96 -19.14
C TYR A 192 6.54 -15.23 -19.93
N VAL A 193 7.01 -16.27 -19.22
CA VAL A 193 7.22 -17.61 -19.77
C VAL A 193 6.58 -18.63 -18.82
N LYS A 194 5.86 -19.59 -19.38
CA LYS A 194 5.30 -20.72 -18.60
C LYS A 194 6.44 -21.67 -18.21
N LEU A 195 6.39 -22.17 -16.98
CA LEU A 195 7.36 -23.12 -16.43
C LEU A 195 6.70 -24.49 -16.22
N ASP A 196 7.44 -25.55 -16.49
CA ASP A 196 7.04 -26.91 -16.14
C ASP A 196 7.22 -27.18 -14.64
N GLU A 197 8.28 -26.62 -14.03
CA GLU A 197 8.58 -26.74 -12.60
C GLU A 197 8.86 -25.38 -11.97
N PRO A 198 8.55 -25.20 -10.67
CA PRO A 198 8.82 -23.95 -9.96
C PRO A 198 10.32 -23.73 -9.73
N LEU A 199 10.76 -22.46 -9.82
CA LEU A 199 12.14 -22.06 -9.54
C LEU A 199 12.38 -21.72 -8.06
N TYR A 200 11.34 -21.42 -7.27
CA TYR A 200 11.50 -20.96 -5.90
C TYR A 200 12.28 -21.92 -4.98
N PRO A 201 12.29 -23.28 -5.16
CA PRO A 201 13.10 -24.15 -4.32
C PRO A 201 14.60 -23.97 -4.55
N SER A 202 15.05 -23.95 -5.81
CA SER A 202 16.47 -23.69 -6.16
C SER A 202 16.89 -22.27 -5.83
N THR A 203 15.99 -21.29 -6.01
CA THR A 203 16.16 -19.89 -5.61
C THR A 203 16.40 -19.76 -4.10
N ALA A 204 15.65 -20.50 -3.29
CA ALA A 204 15.83 -20.51 -1.84
C ALA A 204 17.22 -21.02 -1.42
N LEU A 205 17.73 -22.06 -2.08
CA LEU A 205 19.08 -22.57 -1.83
C LEU A 205 20.17 -21.53 -2.19
N ARG A 206 19.98 -20.83 -3.31
CA ARG A 206 20.91 -19.77 -3.73
C ARG A 206 20.89 -18.59 -2.74
N ILE A 207 19.70 -18.14 -2.32
CA ILE A 207 19.55 -17.09 -1.29
C ILE A 207 20.18 -17.53 0.03
N HIS A 208 19.97 -18.78 0.45
CA HIS A 208 20.57 -19.31 1.68
C HIS A 208 22.10 -19.22 1.65
N ARG A 209 22.72 -19.58 0.51
CA ARG A 209 24.17 -19.47 0.32
C ARG A 209 24.66 -18.02 0.47
N LEU A 210 24.03 -17.08 -0.27
CA LEU A 210 24.40 -15.67 -0.22
C LEU A 210 24.21 -15.05 1.18
N VAL A 211 23.16 -15.45 1.91
CA VAL A 211 22.94 -15.01 3.30
C VAL A 211 24.01 -15.57 4.25
N ASN A 212 24.50 -16.79 4.02
CA ASN A 212 25.64 -17.33 4.77
C ASN A 212 26.93 -16.55 4.46
N GLU A 213 27.18 -16.19 3.20
CA GLU A 213 28.32 -15.36 2.80
C GLU A 213 28.26 -13.97 3.45
N LEU A 214 27.09 -13.33 3.54
CA LEU A 214 26.90 -12.07 4.30
C LEU A 214 27.30 -12.25 5.77
N LYS A 215 26.97 -13.38 6.37
CA LYS A 215 27.32 -13.68 7.77
C LYS A 215 28.83 -13.91 7.92
N THR A 216 29.43 -14.70 7.05
CA THR A 216 30.88 -15.01 7.07
C THR A 216 31.69 -13.74 6.83
N GLY A 217 31.24 -12.85 5.95
CA GLY A 217 31.84 -11.54 5.70
C GLY A 217 31.66 -10.51 6.82
N GLY A 218 30.91 -10.86 7.89
CA GLY A 218 30.72 -9.96 9.04
C GLY A 218 29.71 -8.83 8.82
N PHE A 219 28.97 -8.84 7.69
CA PHE A 219 28.01 -7.79 7.35
C PHE A 219 26.69 -7.91 8.13
N ILE A 220 26.35 -9.11 8.60
CA ILE A 220 25.13 -9.39 9.36
C ILE A 220 25.40 -10.25 10.59
N THR A 221 24.57 -10.06 11.62
CA THR A 221 24.60 -10.89 12.83
C THR A 221 23.89 -12.21 12.62
N GLU A 222 24.06 -13.18 13.55
CA GLU A 222 23.35 -14.46 13.54
C GLU A 222 21.82 -14.29 13.52
N ARG A 223 21.28 -13.31 14.27
CA ARG A 223 19.83 -13.02 14.30
C ARG A 223 19.32 -12.46 12.98
N GLU A 224 20.13 -11.65 12.30
CA GLU A 224 19.80 -11.12 10.97
C GLU A 224 19.88 -12.23 9.92
N MET A 225 20.85 -13.11 9.99
CA MET A 225 20.92 -14.28 9.14
C MET A 225 19.66 -15.15 9.26
N GLN A 226 19.22 -15.45 10.49
CA GLN A 226 17.99 -16.20 10.74
C GLN A 226 16.74 -15.49 10.19
N PHE A 227 16.71 -14.16 10.19
CA PHE A 227 15.61 -13.39 9.60
C PHE A 227 15.65 -13.42 8.07
N LEU A 228 16.83 -13.31 7.47
CA LEU A 228 17.02 -13.21 6.02
C LEU A 228 16.89 -14.57 5.31
N ARG A 229 17.16 -15.67 6.00
CA ARG A 229 16.99 -17.01 5.45
C ARG A 229 15.57 -17.21 4.91
N PRO A 230 15.41 -17.93 3.80
CA PRO A 230 14.11 -18.36 3.33
C PRO A 230 13.32 -19.06 4.45
N PRO A 231 12.00 -18.84 4.54
CA PRO A 231 11.18 -19.51 5.55
C PRO A 231 11.14 -21.02 5.32
N GLU A 232 11.02 -21.82 6.40
CA GLU A 232 10.89 -23.30 6.29
C GLU A 232 9.71 -23.71 5.41
N CYS A 233 8.57 -23.01 5.53
CA CYS A 233 7.41 -23.20 4.68
C CYS A 233 7.29 -22.07 3.67
N ILE A 234 7.93 -22.24 2.51
CA ILE A 234 7.88 -21.28 1.41
C ILE A 234 6.48 -21.31 0.79
N LYS A 235 5.89 -20.12 0.64
CA LYS A 235 4.65 -19.96 -0.13
C LYS A 235 5.01 -19.41 -1.51
N PRO A 236 4.65 -20.12 -2.59
CA PRO A 236 4.87 -19.60 -3.92
C PRO A 236 4.19 -18.24 -4.08
N ARG A 237 4.83 -17.33 -4.79
CA ARG A 237 4.21 -16.06 -5.17
C ARG A 237 2.92 -16.34 -5.93
N ARG A 238 1.97 -15.43 -5.84
CA ARG A 238 0.69 -15.57 -6.57
C ARG A 238 0.40 -14.30 -7.34
N LEU A 239 0.05 -14.48 -8.61
CA LEU A 239 -0.49 -13.41 -9.43
C LEU A 239 -1.94 -13.14 -9.06
N TYR A 240 -2.33 -11.88 -9.08
CA TYR A 240 -3.71 -11.41 -9.16
C TYR A 240 -3.76 -10.11 -9.95
N THR A 241 -4.90 -9.82 -10.57
CA THR A 241 -5.10 -8.60 -11.34
C THR A 241 -6.11 -7.67 -10.68
N LEU A 242 -5.90 -6.35 -10.81
CA LEU A 242 -6.84 -5.33 -10.39
C LEU A 242 -7.51 -4.72 -11.64
N PRO A 243 -8.85 -4.79 -11.77
CA PRO A 243 -9.55 -4.32 -12.95
C PRO A 243 -9.46 -2.80 -13.12
N LYS A 244 -9.02 -2.35 -14.30
CA LYS A 244 -8.86 -0.94 -14.68
C LYS A 244 -10.18 -0.36 -15.21
N ILE A 245 -11.21 -0.32 -14.39
CA ILE A 245 -12.54 0.19 -14.74
C ILE A 245 -12.58 1.70 -15.04
N HIS A 246 -11.49 2.42 -14.82
CA HIS A 246 -11.35 3.84 -15.16
C HIS A 246 -11.01 4.07 -16.62
N LYS A 247 -10.65 3.02 -17.35
CA LYS A 247 -10.50 3.03 -18.79
C LYS A 247 -11.88 2.91 -19.45
N ALA A 248 -12.03 3.55 -20.61
CA ALA A 248 -13.27 3.45 -21.35
C ALA A 248 -13.56 1.99 -21.74
N PRO A 249 -14.82 1.54 -21.75
CA PRO A 249 -15.15 0.15 -22.09
C PRO A 249 -14.62 -0.31 -23.44
N GLU A 250 -14.44 0.60 -24.40
CA GLU A 250 -13.89 0.36 -25.73
C GLU A 250 -12.41 -0.03 -25.70
N GLU A 251 -11.69 0.40 -24.64
CA GLU A 251 -10.28 0.06 -24.39
C GLU A 251 -10.12 -1.28 -23.67
N TRP A 252 -11.21 -1.96 -23.30
CA TRP A 252 -11.13 -3.22 -22.56
C TRP A 252 -10.68 -4.37 -23.45
N SER A 253 -10.14 -5.42 -22.85
CA SER A 253 -9.63 -6.60 -23.57
C SER A 253 -10.69 -7.25 -24.47
N ILE A 254 -11.93 -7.30 -23.97
CA ILE A 254 -13.14 -7.50 -24.74
C ILE A 254 -14.07 -6.35 -24.35
N PRO A 255 -14.55 -5.55 -25.30
CA PRO A 255 -15.48 -4.47 -24.99
C PRO A 255 -16.67 -5.04 -24.22
N PHE A 256 -16.84 -4.62 -22.97
CA PHE A 256 -17.75 -5.23 -22.01
C PHE A 256 -17.98 -6.77 -22.22
N PRO A 257 -17.64 -7.68 -21.23
CA PRO A 257 -17.47 -7.32 -19.81
C PRO A 257 -16.04 -7.44 -19.23
N ILE A 258 -14.98 -7.51 -20.02
CA ILE A 258 -13.63 -7.86 -19.55
C ILE A 258 -12.70 -6.63 -19.51
N PRO A 259 -12.60 -5.91 -18.37
CA PRO A 259 -11.67 -4.80 -18.24
C PRO A 259 -10.22 -5.28 -18.19
N LEU A 260 -9.32 -4.43 -18.69
CA LEU A 260 -7.88 -4.63 -18.52
C LEU A 260 -7.51 -4.80 -17.04
N GLY A 261 -6.59 -5.69 -16.72
CA GLY A 261 -6.09 -5.95 -15.37
C GLY A 261 -4.72 -5.30 -15.11
N ARG A 262 -4.49 -4.74 -13.93
CA ARG A 262 -3.13 -4.44 -13.45
C ARG A 262 -2.56 -5.69 -12.80
N PRO A 263 -1.47 -6.28 -13.32
CA PRO A 263 -0.91 -7.50 -12.73
C PRO A 263 -0.14 -7.18 -11.45
N ILE A 264 -0.42 -7.92 -10.38
CA ILE A 264 0.28 -7.84 -9.11
C ILE A 264 0.79 -9.22 -8.74
N ILE A 265 2.09 -9.36 -8.54
CA ILE A 265 2.72 -10.60 -8.07
C ILE A 265 3.08 -10.42 -6.59
N SER A 266 2.33 -11.09 -5.71
CA SER A 266 2.50 -10.93 -4.26
C SER A 266 3.73 -11.70 -3.78
N ASP A 267 4.73 -10.99 -3.28
CA ASP A 267 5.99 -11.56 -2.76
C ASP A 267 5.91 -11.99 -1.28
N ILE A 268 4.79 -11.73 -0.60
CA ILE A 268 4.62 -11.97 0.84
C ILE A 268 4.79 -13.46 1.17
N SER A 269 5.74 -13.76 2.08
CA SER A 269 6.10 -15.13 2.54
C SER A 269 6.77 -15.98 1.45
N SER A 270 7.26 -15.39 0.37
CA SER A 270 8.14 -16.06 -0.58
C SER A 270 9.56 -16.22 0.01
N GLU A 271 10.40 -16.99 -0.68
CA GLU A 271 11.81 -17.19 -0.31
C GLU A 271 12.64 -15.89 -0.33
N SER A 272 12.29 -14.93 -1.20
CA SER A 272 13.01 -13.66 -1.35
C SER A 272 12.43 -12.49 -0.55
N TYR A 273 11.29 -12.65 0.12
CA TYR A 273 10.58 -11.52 0.75
C TYR A 273 11.42 -10.74 1.77
N ASN A 274 12.14 -11.44 2.66
CA ASN A 274 12.96 -10.80 3.68
C ASN A 274 14.24 -10.20 3.10
N VAL A 275 14.82 -10.87 2.11
CA VAL A 275 15.96 -10.35 1.34
C VAL A 275 15.56 -9.10 0.55
N ALA A 276 14.37 -9.06 -0.03
CA ALA A 276 13.87 -7.87 -0.72
C ALA A 276 13.77 -6.65 0.21
N LYS A 277 13.43 -6.84 1.50
CA LYS A 277 13.47 -5.76 2.50
C LYS A 277 14.90 -5.31 2.81
N PHE A 278 15.84 -6.24 2.85
CA PHE A 278 17.24 -5.95 3.10
C PHE A 278 17.86 -5.16 1.95
N ILE A 279 17.56 -5.54 0.71
CA ILE A 279 17.95 -4.79 -0.50
C ILE A 279 17.35 -3.38 -0.45
N ASP A 280 16.04 -3.23 -0.21
CA ASP A 280 15.37 -1.92 -0.17
C ASP A 280 15.96 -0.98 0.89
N HIS A 281 16.42 -1.53 2.01
CA HIS A 281 17.08 -0.75 3.06
C HIS A 281 18.30 0.02 2.55
N PHE A 282 19.08 -0.58 1.67
CA PHE A 282 20.27 0.06 1.11
C PHE A 282 19.99 0.91 -0.14
N LEU A 283 18.97 0.55 -0.92
CA LEU A 283 18.57 1.34 -2.09
C LEU A 283 17.83 2.64 -1.72
N LYS A 284 16.97 2.59 -0.72
CA LYS A 284 16.10 3.70 -0.35
C LYS A 284 16.81 5.00 0.04
N PRO A 285 17.91 5.00 0.82
CA PRO A 285 18.68 6.22 1.08
C PRO A 285 19.22 6.88 -0.19
N LEU A 286 19.66 6.08 -1.18
CA LEU A 286 20.17 6.58 -2.45
C LEU A 286 19.06 7.26 -3.28
N VAL A 287 17.84 6.72 -3.23
CA VAL A 287 16.67 7.37 -3.87
C VAL A 287 16.40 8.75 -3.28
N PHE A 288 16.51 8.91 -1.97
CA PHE A 288 16.23 10.19 -1.30
C PHE A 288 17.23 11.31 -1.65
N GLN A 289 18.40 10.94 -2.16
CA GLN A 289 19.45 11.88 -2.58
C GLN A 289 19.25 12.36 -4.02
N GLN A 290 18.34 11.76 -4.77
CA GLN A 290 18.16 12.13 -6.18
C GLN A 290 17.46 13.49 -6.33
N PRO A 291 17.97 14.38 -7.21
CA PRO A 291 17.46 15.76 -7.37
C PRO A 291 15.99 15.82 -7.75
N SER A 292 15.56 14.94 -8.67
CA SER A 292 14.17 14.89 -9.17
C SER A 292 13.19 14.27 -8.18
N PHE A 293 13.68 13.50 -7.20
CA PHE A 293 12.83 12.71 -6.31
C PHE A 293 11.91 13.57 -5.44
N ILE A 294 10.64 13.20 -5.41
CA ILE A 294 9.67 13.67 -4.40
C ILE A 294 9.02 12.48 -3.70
N LYS A 295 8.78 12.65 -2.40
CA LYS A 295 8.25 11.60 -1.53
C LYS A 295 6.72 11.47 -1.64
N ASP A 296 6.03 12.59 -1.75
CA ASP A 296 4.56 12.70 -1.76
C ASP A 296 4.15 14.13 -2.21
N SER A 297 2.84 14.36 -2.32
CA SER A 297 2.28 15.67 -2.67
C SER A 297 2.68 16.80 -1.71
N PHE A 298 3.03 16.50 -0.46
CA PHE A 298 3.47 17.51 0.49
C PHE A 298 4.92 17.93 0.23
N HIS A 299 5.80 16.97 -0.03
CA HIS A 299 7.18 17.27 -0.43
C HIS A 299 7.23 17.99 -1.78
N PHE A 300 6.30 17.67 -2.70
CA PHE A 300 6.13 18.43 -3.92
C PHE A 300 5.82 19.91 -3.64
N LEU A 301 4.85 20.18 -2.76
CA LEU A 301 4.49 21.56 -2.38
C LEU A 301 5.64 22.31 -1.70
N GLU A 302 6.41 21.62 -0.83
CA GLU A 302 7.60 22.21 -0.20
C GLU A 302 8.61 22.66 -1.25
N LYS A 303 8.90 21.82 -2.26
CA LYS A 303 9.79 22.19 -3.38
C LYS A 303 9.17 23.27 -4.28
N LEU A 304 7.88 23.18 -4.61
CA LEU A 304 7.20 24.13 -5.47
C LEU A 304 7.19 25.56 -4.88
N ASN A 305 7.02 25.67 -3.56
CA ASN A 305 7.03 26.97 -2.87
C ASN A 305 8.40 27.67 -2.86
N LEU A 306 9.48 26.96 -3.24
CA LEU A 306 10.82 27.54 -3.39
C LEU A 306 11.04 28.15 -4.78
N VAL A 307 10.12 27.92 -5.72
CA VAL A 307 10.21 28.42 -7.09
C VAL A 307 9.56 29.79 -7.17
N ASN A 308 10.39 30.83 -7.27
CA ASN A 308 9.94 32.25 -7.28
C ASN A 308 9.78 32.86 -8.67
N ASN A 309 9.99 32.10 -9.77
CA ASN A 309 10.08 32.62 -11.12
C ASN A 309 9.01 32.04 -12.06
N ASN A 310 7.74 32.30 -11.75
CA ASN A 310 6.68 32.00 -12.69
C ASN A 310 6.50 33.22 -13.65
N THR A 311 6.78 33.01 -14.92
CA THR A 311 6.43 33.97 -15.95
C THR A 311 5.00 33.73 -16.44
N PRO A 312 4.27 34.73 -16.92
CA PRO A 312 2.90 34.54 -17.44
C PRO A 312 2.78 33.46 -18.51
N ASN A 313 3.85 33.21 -19.25
CA ASN A 313 3.88 32.25 -20.37
C ASN A 313 4.45 30.87 -20.00
N THR A 314 4.63 30.56 -18.69
CA THR A 314 5.14 29.27 -18.25
C THR A 314 4.19 28.14 -18.62
N PHE A 315 4.68 27.13 -19.32
CA PHE A 315 3.95 25.86 -19.49
C PHE A 315 4.09 24.99 -18.27
N LEU A 316 2.97 24.48 -17.81
CA LEU A 316 2.88 23.41 -16.80
C LEU A 316 2.85 22.08 -17.55
N VAL A 317 3.79 21.20 -17.27
CA VAL A 317 3.93 19.93 -17.99
C VAL A 317 3.89 18.77 -17.02
N THR A 318 3.05 17.78 -17.31
CA THR A 318 3.05 16.50 -16.62
C THR A 318 3.31 15.37 -17.61
N CYS A 319 4.15 14.39 -17.20
CA CYS A 319 4.38 13.20 -18.00
C CYS A 319 4.16 11.95 -17.16
N ASP A 320 3.72 10.86 -17.79
CA ASP A 320 3.58 9.53 -17.22
C ASP A 320 4.45 8.54 -17.99
N VAL A 321 5.26 7.75 -17.28
CA VAL A 321 6.11 6.71 -17.88
C VAL A 321 5.29 5.45 -18.08
N VAL A 322 5.07 5.08 -19.35
CA VAL A 322 4.24 3.94 -19.71
C VAL A 322 4.86 2.62 -19.24
N SER A 323 4.12 1.88 -18.41
CA SER A 323 4.49 0.52 -17.98
C SER A 323 5.91 0.40 -17.40
N MET A 324 6.38 1.41 -16.67
CA MET A 324 7.75 1.52 -16.16
C MET A 324 8.28 0.21 -15.57
N TYR A 325 7.54 -0.40 -14.62
CA TYR A 325 8.01 -1.60 -13.89
C TYR A 325 8.28 -2.82 -14.78
N THR A 326 7.52 -3.00 -15.84
CA THR A 326 7.67 -4.14 -16.76
C THR A 326 8.68 -3.89 -17.87
N ASN A 327 8.99 -2.63 -18.15
CA ASN A 327 9.86 -2.23 -19.26
C ASN A 327 11.32 -2.06 -18.86
N ILE A 328 11.66 -2.03 -17.56
CA ILE A 328 13.06 -1.94 -17.11
C ILE A 328 13.79 -3.21 -17.56
N ASP A 329 14.86 -3.03 -18.36
CA ASP A 329 15.78 -4.13 -18.64
C ASP A 329 16.56 -4.50 -17.37
N ASN A 330 16.56 -5.80 -17.00
CA ASN A 330 17.16 -6.24 -15.75
C ASN A 330 18.69 -6.06 -15.73
N SER A 331 19.37 -6.17 -16.89
CA SER A 331 20.81 -5.93 -17.00
C SER A 331 21.14 -4.45 -16.80
N ASP A 332 20.41 -3.57 -17.47
CA ASP A 332 20.61 -2.12 -17.35
C ASP A 332 20.23 -1.63 -15.94
N GLY A 333 19.21 -2.20 -15.33
CA GLY A 333 18.84 -1.90 -13.95
C GLY A 333 19.88 -2.34 -12.92
N LEU A 334 20.51 -3.51 -13.10
CA LEU A 334 21.61 -3.98 -12.25
C LEU A 334 22.87 -3.08 -12.40
N LYS A 335 23.23 -2.68 -13.64
CA LYS A 335 24.30 -1.72 -13.90
C LYS A 335 24.03 -0.39 -13.22
N THR A 336 22.78 0.09 -13.27
CA THR A 336 22.34 1.31 -12.60
C THR A 336 22.56 1.24 -11.08
N VAL A 337 22.13 0.15 -10.43
CA VAL A 337 22.34 -0.01 -8.99
C VAL A 337 23.84 -0.09 -8.66
N SER A 338 24.63 -0.80 -9.47
CA SER A 338 26.09 -0.87 -9.32
C SER A 338 26.73 0.52 -9.44
N HIS A 339 26.31 1.33 -10.40
CA HIS A 339 26.76 2.72 -10.56
C HIS A 339 26.50 3.56 -9.30
N PHE A 340 25.27 3.50 -8.74
CA PHE A 340 24.95 4.25 -7.52
C PHE A 340 25.71 3.74 -6.29
N PHE A 341 26.02 2.46 -6.22
CA PHE A 341 26.87 1.93 -5.15
C PHE A 341 28.32 2.46 -5.24
N GLN A 342 28.86 2.53 -6.45
CA GLN A 342 30.20 3.06 -6.71
C GLN A 342 30.30 4.58 -6.48
N SER A 343 29.25 5.32 -6.90
CA SER A 343 29.19 6.79 -6.72
C SER A 343 28.99 7.20 -5.25
N HIS A 344 28.44 6.29 -4.42
CA HIS A 344 28.16 6.53 -3.01
C HIS A 344 28.74 5.38 -2.17
N PRO A 345 30.06 5.30 -2.02
CA PRO A 345 30.72 4.21 -1.32
C PRO A 345 30.33 4.16 0.16
N ASP A 346 30.02 2.95 0.66
CA ASP A 346 29.72 2.69 2.06
C ASP A 346 30.43 1.40 2.51
N PRO A 347 31.44 1.48 3.38
CA PRO A 347 32.20 0.30 3.85
C PRO A 347 31.33 -0.74 4.57
N LYS A 348 30.17 -0.35 5.08
CA LYS A 348 29.24 -1.25 5.78
C LYS A 348 28.25 -1.93 4.83
N ARG A 349 28.22 -1.53 3.57
CA ARG A 349 27.30 -2.06 2.56
C ARG A 349 27.98 -3.18 1.75
N PRO A 350 27.45 -4.39 1.76
CA PRO A 350 28.00 -5.52 1.00
C PRO A 350 27.61 -5.47 -0.48
N ASP A 351 28.13 -4.52 -1.24
CA ASP A 351 27.70 -4.18 -2.60
C ASP A 351 27.61 -5.39 -3.53
N SER A 352 28.65 -6.21 -3.61
CA SER A 352 28.69 -7.40 -4.48
C SER A 352 27.59 -8.40 -4.11
N LEU A 353 27.40 -8.69 -2.81
CA LEU A 353 26.37 -9.64 -2.35
C LEU A 353 24.96 -9.08 -2.52
N LEU A 354 24.77 -7.76 -2.32
CA LEU A 354 23.48 -7.10 -2.58
C LEU A 354 23.11 -7.14 -4.07
N LEU A 355 24.06 -6.92 -4.98
CA LEU A 355 23.83 -7.04 -6.42
C LEU A 355 23.47 -8.47 -6.81
N GLN A 356 24.14 -9.48 -6.25
CA GLN A 356 23.79 -10.88 -6.49
C GLN A 356 22.39 -11.24 -5.95
N LEU A 357 22.05 -10.78 -4.75
CA LEU A 357 20.70 -10.98 -4.17
C LEU A 357 19.61 -10.27 -4.98
N LEU A 358 19.90 -9.07 -5.49
CA LEU A 358 19.00 -8.33 -6.38
C LEU A 358 18.83 -9.08 -7.70
N GLU A 359 19.91 -9.54 -8.32
CA GLU A 359 19.87 -10.32 -9.57
C GLU A 359 19.01 -11.58 -9.42
N VAL A 360 19.25 -12.37 -8.37
CA VAL A 360 18.44 -13.56 -8.07
C VAL A 360 16.97 -13.20 -7.91
N SER A 361 16.70 -12.11 -7.21
CA SER A 361 15.31 -11.68 -6.96
C SER A 361 14.60 -11.16 -8.21
N LEU A 362 15.33 -10.62 -9.19
CA LEU A 362 14.79 -10.16 -10.47
C LEU A 362 14.61 -11.32 -11.46
N LYS A 363 15.65 -12.14 -11.65
CA LYS A 363 15.66 -13.20 -12.65
C LYS A 363 14.84 -14.44 -12.27
N ASN A 364 14.68 -14.74 -10.97
CA ASN A 364 13.95 -15.91 -10.49
C ASN A 364 12.61 -15.50 -9.86
N ASN A 365 11.86 -14.66 -10.55
CA ASN A 365 10.56 -14.19 -10.08
C ASN A 365 9.44 -15.06 -10.65
N ASP A 366 9.46 -16.36 -10.31
CA ASP A 366 8.40 -17.30 -10.62
C ASP A 366 7.18 -17.13 -9.71
N PHE A 367 6.01 -17.48 -10.21
CA PHE A 367 4.75 -17.35 -9.47
C PHE A 367 3.71 -18.36 -9.96
N LEU A 368 2.76 -18.66 -9.08
CA LEU A 368 1.63 -19.53 -9.35
C LEU A 368 0.43 -18.70 -9.82
N PHE A 369 -0.23 -19.14 -10.89
CA PHE A 369 -1.53 -18.64 -11.30
C PHE A 369 -2.38 -19.79 -11.87
N ASN A 370 -3.57 -19.97 -11.34
CA ASN A 370 -4.55 -20.97 -11.75
C ASN A 370 -3.97 -22.41 -11.89
N GLY A 371 -3.07 -22.80 -10.97
CA GLY A 371 -2.45 -24.13 -10.93
C GLY A 371 -1.18 -24.27 -11.77
N GLU A 372 -0.77 -23.26 -12.53
CA GLU A 372 0.40 -23.26 -13.38
C GLU A 372 1.48 -22.29 -12.90
N PHE A 373 2.76 -22.66 -13.11
CA PHE A 373 3.90 -21.79 -12.78
C PHE A 373 4.31 -20.96 -13.98
N TRP A 374 4.64 -19.72 -13.71
CA TRP A 374 5.05 -18.71 -14.68
C TRP A 374 6.28 -17.97 -14.16
N LEU A 375 7.13 -17.52 -15.06
CA LEU A 375 8.28 -16.68 -14.77
C LEU A 375 8.08 -15.29 -15.41
N GLN A 376 8.29 -14.24 -14.66
CA GLN A 376 8.45 -12.91 -15.23
C GLN A 376 9.90 -12.73 -15.70
N VAL A 377 10.10 -12.56 -17.00
CA VAL A 377 11.43 -12.51 -17.64
C VAL A 377 11.96 -11.08 -17.83
N SER A 378 11.10 -10.07 -17.80
CA SER A 378 11.45 -8.66 -17.99
C SER A 378 10.90 -7.78 -16.87
N GLY A 379 11.64 -6.76 -16.52
CA GLY A 379 11.25 -5.80 -15.49
C GLY A 379 11.27 -6.32 -14.08
N THR A 380 10.59 -5.58 -13.20
CA THR A 380 10.39 -5.97 -11.80
C THR A 380 8.91 -6.10 -11.48
N ALA A 381 8.56 -7.08 -10.64
CA ALA A 381 7.16 -7.33 -10.29
C ALA A 381 6.58 -6.23 -9.39
N MET A 382 5.36 -5.79 -9.71
CA MET A 382 4.54 -4.98 -8.81
C MET A 382 4.15 -5.81 -7.58
N GLY A 383 4.96 -5.77 -6.53
CA GLY A 383 4.78 -6.54 -5.30
C GLY A 383 6.07 -6.88 -4.58
N LYS A 384 7.21 -6.74 -5.25
CA LYS A 384 8.54 -6.76 -4.63
C LYS A 384 8.75 -5.52 -3.76
N VAL A 385 9.34 -5.68 -2.59
CA VAL A 385 9.56 -4.57 -1.64
C VAL A 385 10.49 -3.51 -2.21
N PHE A 386 11.56 -3.92 -2.87
CA PHE A 386 12.55 -3.02 -3.45
C PHE A 386 12.13 -2.40 -4.80
N ALA A 387 11.06 -2.88 -5.44
CA ALA A 387 10.70 -2.45 -6.79
C ALA A 387 10.55 -0.92 -6.95
N PRO A 388 9.91 -0.19 -6.00
CA PRO A 388 9.84 1.28 -6.10
C PRO A 388 11.22 1.96 -6.01
N SER A 389 12.11 1.49 -5.12
CA SER A 389 13.47 2.06 -4.99
C SER A 389 14.32 1.76 -6.22
N TYR A 390 14.25 0.53 -6.73
CA TYR A 390 14.93 0.11 -7.95
C TYR A 390 14.51 0.93 -9.17
N ALA A 391 13.19 1.09 -9.39
CA ALA A 391 12.66 1.88 -10.49
C ALA A 391 13.01 3.37 -10.37
N ASN A 392 13.00 3.93 -9.14
CA ASN A 392 13.42 5.31 -8.91
C ASN A 392 14.91 5.54 -9.28
N LEU A 393 15.80 4.63 -8.91
CA LEU A 393 17.22 4.73 -9.26
C LEU A 393 17.43 4.58 -10.76
N PHE A 394 16.70 3.64 -11.40
CA PHE A 394 16.76 3.48 -12.86
C PHE A 394 16.37 4.77 -13.59
N MET A 395 15.25 5.37 -13.21
CA MET A 395 14.84 6.66 -13.79
C MET A 395 15.81 7.78 -13.46
N ALA A 396 16.34 7.84 -12.23
CA ALA A 396 17.29 8.86 -11.82
C ALA A 396 18.59 8.81 -12.66
N LYS A 397 19.06 7.61 -13.01
CA LYS A 397 20.25 7.46 -13.88
C LYS A 397 19.96 7.95 -15.30
N ILE A 398 18.80 7.62 -15.86
CA ILE A 398 18.39 8.10 -17.18
C ILE A 398 18.29 9.64 -17.18
N GLU A 399 17.69 10.22 -16.14
CA GLU A 399 17.58 11.67 -15.99
C GLU A 399 18.95 12.34 -15.84
N GLU A 400 19.85 11.74 -15.06
CA GLU A 400 21.23 12.22 -14.89
C GLU A 400 21.98 12.25 -16.22
N ASP A 401 21.96 11.14 -16.97
CA ASP A 401 22.64 11.02 -18.24
C ASP A 401 22.06 11.99 -19.28
N PHE A 402 20.74 12.03 -19.39
CA PHE A 402 20.02 12.92 -20.31
C PHE A 402 20.34 14.41 -20.05
N PHE A 403 20.26 14.85 -18.80
CA PHE A 403 20.53 16.25 -18.48
C PHE A 403 22.01 16.62 -18.57
N ASN A 404 22.91 15.68 -18.34
CA ASN A 404 24.35 15.90 -18.55
C ASN A 404 24.67 16.05 -20.03
N GLU A 405 24.04 15.27 -20.91
CA GLU A 405 24.21 15.37 -22.36
C GLU A 405 23.54 16.64 -22.93
N LEU A 406 22.34 16.98 -22.45
CA LEU A 406 21.64 18.19 -22.86
C LEU A 406 22.30 19.49 -22.37
N GLY A 407 23.07 19.43 -21.29
CA GLY A 407 23.74 20.58 -20.66
C GLY A 407 22.80 21.58 -19.97
N SER A 408 21.50 21.29 -19.89
CA SER A 408 20.49 22.15 -19.27
C SER A 408 19.39 21.35 -18.61
N ARG A 409 18.69 21.98 -17.65
CA ARG A 409 17.49 21.40 -16.99
C ARG A 409 16.36 22.41 -16.98
N PRO A 410 15.10 21.96 -17.03
CA PRO A 410 13.97 22.84 -16.75
C PRO A 410 14.13 23.52 -15.37
N PRO A 411 13.65 24.76 -15.19
CA PRO A 411 13.82 25.53 -13.96
C PRO A 411 13.24 24.83 -12.73
N PHE A 412 12.25 23.98 -12.95
CA PHE A 412 11.71 23.08 -11.94
C PHE A 412 11.38 21.74 -12.59
N TYR A 413 11.96 20.66 -12.09
CA TYR A 413 11.74 19.30 -12.58
C TYR A 413 11.70 18.33 -11.39
N VAL A 414 10.61 17.60 -11.23
CA VAL A 414 10.43 16.61 -10.15
C VAL A 414 9.70 15.36 -10.65
N ARG A 415 9.95 14.25 -9.98
CA ARG A 415 9.34 12.95 -10.31
C ARG A 415 8.89 12.19 -9.07
N PHE A 416 7.69 11.63 -9.17
CA PHE A 416 7.13 10.66 -8.23
C PHE A 416 6.95 9.31 -8.94
N LEU A 417 7.93 8.42 -8.82
CA LEU A 417 7.98 7.14 -9.56
C LEU A 417 7.91 7.34 -11.07
N ASP A 418 6.74 7.07 -11.66
CA ASP A 418 6.38 7.19 -13.07
C ASP A 418 5.77 8.56 -13.45
N ASP A 419 5.28 9.32 -12.47
CA ASP A 419 4.68 10.64 -12.68
C ASP A 419 5.76 11.74 -12.64
N ILE A 420 5.95 12.50 -13.71
CA ILE A 420 6.90 13.63 -13.82
C ILE A 420 6.11 14.95 -13.88
N PHE A 421 6.62 15.98 -13.22
CA PHE A 421 6.14 17.36 -13.36
C PHE A 421 7.32 18.30 -13.56
N PHE A 422 7.18 19.22 -14.52
CA PHE A 422 8.16 20.30 -14.70
C PHE A 422 7.52 21.59 -15.24
N LEU A 423 8.25 22.68 -15.11
CA LEU A 423 7.91 23.99 -15.65
C LEU A 423 8.78 24.26 -16.87
N TRP A 424 8.18 24.87 -17.90
CA TRP A 424 8.87 25.26 -19.12
C TRP A 424 8.59 26.72 -19.46
N ASN A 425 9.63 27.52 -19.60
CA ASN A 425 9.53 28.99 -19.77
C ASN A 425 9.87 29.46 -21.17
N ASP A 426 10.16 28.55 -22.09
CA ASP A 426 10.52 28.84 -23.48
C ASP A 426 9.35 28.52 -24.42
N THR A 427 9.60 28.49 -25.74
CA THR A 427 8.58 28.30 -26.77
C THR A 427 7.93 26.90 -26.71
N ARG A 428 6.81 26.78 -27.40
CA ARG A 428 6.13 25.48 -27.51
C ARG A 428 6.93 24.48 -28.33
N GLU A 429 7.59 24.96 -29.37
CA GLU A 429 8.42 24.17 -30.29
C GLU A 429 9.60 23.56 -29.53
N SER A 430 10.33 24.36 -28.74
CA SER A 430 11.44 23.86 -27.90
C SER A 430 10.98 22.85 -26.82
N LEU A 431 9.75 23.01 -26.30
CA LEU A 431 9.15 22.04 -25.38
C LEU A 431 8.87 20.70 -26.08
N ASP A 432 8.31 20.74 -27.29
CA ASP A 432 8.00 19.53 -28.06
C ASP A 432 9.29 18.77 -28.43
N GLU A 433 10.36 19.48 -28.80
CA GLU A 433 11.71 18.92 -29.02
C GLU A 433 12.26 18.28 -27.76
N PHE A 434 12.18 18.95 -26.61
CA PHE A 434 12.62 18.42 -25.33
C PHE A 434 11.85 17.14 -24.94
N LEU A 435 10.53 17.12 -25.08
CA LEU A 435 9.69 15.97 -24.79
C LEU A 435 10.00 14.78 -25.71
N HIS A 436 10.24 15.05 -26.99
CA HIS A 436 10.65 14.03 -27.96
C HIS A 436 12.02 13.44 -27.58
N ALA A 437 12.99 14.29 -27.27
CA ALA A 437 14.34 13.87 -26.87
C ALA A 437 14.30 13.03 -25.60
N LEU A 438 13.60 13.49 -24.54
CA LEU A 438 13.47 12.76 -23.30
C LEU A 438 12.73 11.40 -23.48
N GLY A 439 11.66 11.38 -24.29
CA GLY A 439 10.86 10.17 -24.54
C GLY A 439 11.53 9.12 -25.41
N SER A 440 12.52 9.52 -26.23
CA SER A 440 13.31 8.63 -27.10
C SER A 440 14.71 8.30 -26.55
N TYR A 441 15.13 8.94 -25.45
CA TYR A 441 16.47 8.81 -24.91
C TYR A 441 16.85 7.39 -24.52
N HIS A 442 15.91 6.64 -23.94
CA HIS A 442 16.15 5.27 -23.54
C HIS A 442 15.07 4.32 -24.06
N LYS A 443 15.48 3.18 -24.62
CA LYS A 443 14.58 2.15 -25.23
C LYS A 443 13.43 1.68 -24.32
N SER A 444 13.66 1.67 -23.00
CA SER A 444 12.68 1.23 -22.00
C SER A 444 11.69 2.33 -21.59
N ILE A 445 11.91 3.58 -22.00
CA ILE A 445 11.11 4.72 -21.58
C ILE A 445 10.23 5.21 -22.72
N LYS A 446 8.93 5.21 -22.44
CA LYS A 446 7.92 5.83 -23.31
C LYS A 446 7.10 6.78 -22.46
N LEU A 447 6.95 8.00 -22.92
CA LEU A 447 6.25 9.05 -22.18
C LEU A 447 4.90 9.34 -22.84
N THR A 448 3.91 9.56 -22.00
CA THR A 448 2.70 10.31 -22.35
C THR A 448 2.74 11.63 -21.59
N HIS A 449 2.23 12.71 -22.16
CA HIS A 449 2.32 14.02 -21.55
C HIS A 449 1.01 14.81 -21.65
N ASN A 450 0.84 15.77 -20.74
CA ASN A 450 -0.20 16.78 -20.76
C ASN A 450 0.45 18.15 -20.53
N ILE A 451 0.12 19.12 -21.36
CA ILE A 451 0.71 20.46 -21.39
C ILE A 451 -0.41 21.50 -21.29
N SER A 452 -0.26 22.46 -20.41
CA SER A 452 -1.20 23.57 -20.27
C SER A 452 -0.48 24.81 -19.72
N GLN A 453 -0.92 25.99 -20.15
CA GLN A 453 -0.50 27.26 -19.53
C GLN A 453 -1.41 27.67 -18.37
N GLU A 454 -2.58 27.03 -18.22
CA GLU A 454 -3.57 27.42 -17.21
C GLU A 454 -3.55 26.48 -16.00
N GLN A 455 -3.72 25.16 -16.24
CA GLN A 455 -3.76 24.18 -15.15
C GLN A 455 -3.38 22.78 -15.61
N VAL A 456 -2.78 22.01 -14.68
CA VAL A 456 -2.55 20.56 -14.83
C VAL A 456 -2.85 19.83 -13.54
N ASP A 457 -3.15 18.54 -13.65
CA ASP A 457 -3.31 17.67 -12.51
C ASP A 457 -2.03 16.85 -12.29
N PHE A 458 -1.48 16.89 -11.08
CA PHE A 458 -0.31 16.12 -10.70
C PHE A 458 -0.49 15.51 -9.30
N LEU A 459 -0.34 14.21 -9.19
CA LEU A 459 -0.59 13.43 -7.95
C LEU A 459 -2.01 13.68 -7.39
N ASP A 460 -2.09 14.34 -6.23
CA ASP A 460 -3.33 14.70 -5.54
C ASP A 460 -3.73 16.18 -5.71
N LEU A 461 -3.08 16.89 -6.64
CA LEU A 461 -3.18 18.32 -6.81
C LEU A 461 -3.61 18.71 -8.22
N THR A 462 -4.43 19.73 -8.33
CA THR A 462 -4.52 20.57 -9.52
C THR A 462 -3.67 21.81 -9.27
N ILE A 463 -2.68 22.04 -10.13
CA ILE A 463 -1.79 23.20 -10.12
C ILE A 463 -2.35 24.20 -11.12
N LEU A 464 -2.52 25.46 -10.71
CA LEU A 464 -3.08 26.53 -11.53
C LEU A 464 -2.04 27.64 -11.67
N ASN A 465 -1.82 28.04 -12.92
CA ASN A 465 -1.09 29.26 -13.25
C ASN A 465 -2.09 30.42 -13.30
N THR A 466 -1.99 31.34 -12.37
CA THR A 466 -2.92 32.48 -12.28
C THR A 466 -2.27 33.68 -12.94
N GLN A 467 -2.86 34.19 -14.03
CA GLN A 467 -2.39 35.38 -14.71
C GLN A 467 -2.24 36.54 -13.72
N GLY A 468 -1.10 37.22 -13.78
CA GLY A 468 -0.79 38.35 -12.88
C GLY A 468 -0.27 37.98 -11.49
N SER A 469 -0.05 36.68 -11.23
CA SER A 469 0.58 36.19 -9.98
C SER A 469 1.89 35.48 -10.29
N ASN A 470 2.94 35.84 -9.56
CA ASN A 470 4.23 35.14 -9.66
C ASN A 470 4.25 33.79 -8.95
N THR A 471 3.12 33.34 -8.37
CA THR A 471 3.03 32.10 -7.62
C THR A 471 1.93 31.19 -8.17
N LEU A 472 2.26 29.90 -8.28
CA LEU A 472 1.30 28.87 -8.66
C LEU A 472 0.32 28.60 -7.52
N ARG A 473 -0.97 28.49 -7.85
CA ARG A 473 -2.01 28.08 -6.90
C ARG A 473 -2.21 26.57 -6.95
N THR A 474 -2.59 25.99 -5.84
CA THR A 474 -2.89 24.57 -5.76
C THR A 474 -4.24 24.31 -5.09
N LYS A 475 -4.93 23.28 -5.56
CA LYS A 475 -6.15 22.75 -4.95
C LYS A 475 -6.12 21.22 -5.03
N VAL A 476 -6.94 20.55 -4.22
CA VAL A 476 -7.03 19.08 -4.24
C VAL A 476 -7.65 18.61 -5.54
N TYR A 477 -6.96 17.70 -6.23
CA TYR A 477 -7.49 16.96 -7.36
C TYR A 477 -8.29 15.74 -6.90
N PHE A 478 -9.49 15.62 -7.38
CA PHE A 478 -10.32 14.44 -7.18
C PHE A 478 -10.46 13.66 -8.49
N LYS A 479 -9.82 12.49 -8.55
CA LYS A 479 -9.98 11.60 -9.73
C LYS A 479 -11.45 11.31 -9.99
N ALA A 480 -11.86 11.23 -11.25
CA ALA A 480 -13.25 10.99 -11.65
C ALA A 480 -13.85 9.70 -11.03
N THR A 481 -13.00 8.69 -10.77
CA THR A 481 -13.38 7.45 -10.10
C THR A 481 -13.53 7.57 -8.58
N ASN A 482 -13.25 8.74 -7.99
CA ASN A 482 -13.34 8.91 -6.54
C ASN A 482 -14.79 9.03 -6.11
N THR A 483 -15.30 8.02 -5.45
CA THR A 483 -16.69 7.99 -4.93
C THR A 483 -16.89 8.84 -3.68
N HIS A 484 -15.85 9.41 -3.09
CA HIS A 484 -15.81 10.11 -1.80
C HIS A 484 -16.42 9.32 -0.62
N ARG A 485 -16.62 8.02 -0.81
CA ARG A 485 -17.08 7.10 0.23
C ARG A 485 -15.85 6.51 0.91
N LEU A 486 -15.66 6.90 2.17
CA LEU A 486 -14.64 6.30 3.02
C LEU A 486 -15.24 5.16 3.86
N LEU A 487 -14.81 4.99 5.10
CA LEU A 487 -15.33 3.95 5.98
C LEU A 487 -16.80 4.24 6.37
N HIS A 488 -17.67 3.24 6.27
CA HIS A 488 -19.08 3.34 6.70
C HIS A 488 -19.17 3.56 8.22
N LYS A 489 -20.02 4.50 8.66
CA LYS A 489 -20.11 4.93 10.07
C LYS A 489 -20.48 3.81 11.05
N HIS A 490 -21.27 2.83 10.62
CA HIS A 490 -21.66 1.69 11.43
C HIS A 490 -20.70 0.50 11.35
N SER A 491 -19.54 0.65 10.73
CA SER A 491 -18.51 -0.39 10.72
C SER A 491 -17.95 -0.61 12.12
N PHE A 492 -17.68 -1.86 12.48
CA PHE A 492 -17.21 -2.22 13.82
C PHE A 492 -15.74 -1.83 14.04
N HIS A 493 -15.54 -0.53 14.24
CA HIS A 493 -14.24 0.10 14.52
C HIS A 493 -14.29 0.91 15.83
N PRO A 494 -13.13 1.16 16.45
CA PRO A 494 -13.05 2.10 17.58
C PRO A 494 -13.62 3.48 17.21
N GLY A 495 -14.35 4.11 18.13
CA GLY A 495 -15.04 5.39 17.87
C GLY A 495 -14.12 6.52 17.38
N HIS A 496 -12.85 6.56 17.84
CA HIS A 496 -11.86 7.55 17.42
C HIS A 496 -11.45 7.43 15.95
N THR A 497 -11.58 6.23 15.35
CA THR A 497 -11.27 6.01 13.92
C THR A 497 -12.10 6.91 13.02
N PHE A 498 -13.39 7.05 13.29
CA PHE A 498 -14.29 7.87 12.49
C PHE A 498 -13.96 9.37 12.57
N LYS A 499 -13.57 9.84 13.77
CA LYS A 499 -13.10 11.23 13.96
C LYS A 499 -11.76 11.44 13.27
N GLY A 500 -10.85 10.46 13.39
CA GLY A 500 -9.53 10.47 12.74
C GLY A 500 -9.62 10.55 11.22
N ILE A 501 -10.53 9.82 10.59
CA ILE A 501 -10.77 9.87 9.13
C ILE A 501 -11.15 11.29 8.71
N VAL A 502 -12.12 11.90 9.38
CA VAL A 502 -12.57 13.26 9.01
C VAL A 502 -11.46 14.29 9.24
N LYS A 503 -10.80 14.26 10.43
CA LYS A 503 -9.69 15.17 10.72
C LYS A 503 -8.53 15.00 9.75
N GLY A 504 -8.14 13.77 9.45
CA GLY A 504 -7.06 13.48 8.49
C GLY A 504 -7.32 14.07 7.11
N GLN A 505 -8.55 13.96 6.59
CA GLN A 505 -8.91 14.58 5.32
C GLN A 505 -8.94 16.12 5.40
N LEU A 506 -9.42 16.70 6.50
CA LEU A 506 -9.39 18.15 6.69
C LEU A 506 -7.95 18.68 6.74
N HIS A 507 -7.04 18.00 7.44
CA HIS A 507 -5.61 18.34 7.45
C HIS A 507 -5.01 18.23 6.04
N ARG A 508 -5.32 17.16 5.31
CA ARG A 508 -4.85 17.00 3.93
C ARG A 508 -5.32 18.15 3.06
N PHE A 509 -6.61 18.49 3.07
CA PHE A 509 -7.15 19.57 2.24
C PHE A 509 -6.58 20.95 2.63
N HIS A 510 -6.42 21.20 3.93
CA HIS A 510 -5.84 22.46 4.42
C HIS A 510 -4.40 22.66 3.92
N ARG A 511 -3.62 21.58 3.81
CA ARG A 511 -2.23 21.65 3.33
C ARG A 511 -2.13 21.74 1.81
N LEU A 512 -3.06 21.11 1.09
CA LEU A 512 -3.01 21.01 -0.36
C LEU A 512 -3.71 22.18 -1.08
N CYS A 513 -4.58 22.93 -0.42
CA CYS A 513 -5.26 24.08 -1.01
C CYS A 513 -4.55 25.37 -0.63
N SER A 514 -4.15 26.18 -1.62
CA SER A 514 -3.53 27.49 -1.41
C SER A 514 -4.48 28.53 -0.83
N ASN A 515 -5.80 28.35 -0.96
CA ASN A 515 -6.78 29.28 -0.44
C ASN A 515 -7.91 28.60 0.32
N ARG A 516 -8.61 29.42 1.14
CA ARG A 516 -9.70 28.94 2.01
C ARG A 516 -10.98 28.57 1.25
N ALA A 517 -11.22 29.16 0.08
CA ALA A 517 -12.39 28.85 -0.74
C ALA A 517 -12.31 27.42 -1.27
N ASP A 518 -11.18 27.03 -1.86
CA ASP A 518 -10.92 25.68 -2.36
C ASP A 518 -10.98 24.63 -1.22
N PHE A 519 -10.41 24.95 -0.04
CA PHE A 519 -10.55 24.10 1.16
C PHE A 519 -12.02 23.87 1.53
N ASN A 520 -12.86 24.91 1.49
CA ASN A 520 -14.27 24.79 1.83
C ASN A 520 -15.04 23.96 0.79
N ILE A 521 -14.75 24.12 -0.50
CA ILE A 521 -15.33 23.33 -1.59
C ILE A 521 -14.98 21.85 -1.40
N CYS A 522 -13.69 21.53 -1.20
CA CYS A 522 -13.22 20.15 -0.97
C CYS A 522 -13.88 19.54 0.28
N THR A 523 -14.02 20.33 1.35
CA THR A 523 -14.70 19.88 2.58
C THR A 523 -16.19 19.59 2.34
N ALA A 524 -16.89 20.40 1.54
CA ALA A 524 -18.30 20.17 1.18
C ALA A 524 -18.46 18.87 0.39
N ILE A 525 -17.59 18.61 -0.59
CA ILE A 525 -17.56 17.38 -1.38
C ILE A 525 -17.35 16.16 -0.47
N LEU A 526 -16.34 16.20 0.41
CA LEU A 526 -16.08 15.15 1.38
C LEU A 526 -17.32 14.88 2.26
N PHE A 527 -17.94 15.94 2.81
CA PHE A 527 -19.08 15.79 3.69
C PHE A 527 -20.29 15.20 2.97
N LYS A 528 -20.52 15.57 1.70
CA LYS A 528 -21.55 14.95 0.83
C LYS A 528 -21.29 13.44 0.70
N GLY A 529 -20.04 13.02 0.45
CA GLY A 529 -19.65 11.61 0.36
C GLY A 529 -19.83 10.87 1.69
N LEU A 530 -19.38 11.44 2.82
CA LEU A 530 -19.48 10.83 4.14
C LEU A 530 -20.94 10.69 4.62
N ARG A 531 -21.83 11.61 4.25
CA ARG A 531 -23.26 11.46 4.54
C ARG A 531 -23.87 10.24 3.85
N LYS A 532 -23.45 9.90 2.63
CA LYS A 532 -23.89 8.68 1.93
C LYS A 532 -23.52 7.40 2.70
N VAL A 533 -22.45 7.43 3.51
CA VAL A 533 -22.02 6.32 4.37
C VAL A 533 -22.37 6.54 5.86
N LYS A 534 -23.50 7.24 6.10
CA LYS A 534 -24.20 7.38 7.37
C LYS A 534 -23.52 8.25 8.44
N TYR A 535 -22.60 9.17 8.08
CA TYR A 535 -22.15 10.21 9.03
C TYR A 535 -23.21 11.29 9.18
N SER A 536 -23.54 11.67 10.42
CA SER A 536 -24.50 12.74 10.67
C SER A 536 -23.90 14.13 10.40
N LYS A 537 -24.72 15.08 9.91
CA LYS A 537 -24.29 16.46 9.69
C LYS A 537 -23.72 17.09 10.97
N ARG A 538 -24.37 16.83 12.13
CA ARG A 538 -23.92 17.33 13.45
C ARG A 538 -22.52 16.83 13.80
N PHE A 539 -22.22 15.54 13.59
CA PHE A 539 -20.89 14.97 13.84
C PHE A 539 -19.82 15.62 12.96
N LEU A 540 -20.08 15.75 11.66
CA LEU A 540 -19.13 16.33 10.69
C LEU A 540 -18.83 17.79 11.02
N GLN A 541 -19.87 18.59 11.33
CA GLN A 541 -19.70 20.00 11.72
C GLN A 541 -18.95 20.15 13.06
N LYS A 542 -19.22 19.28 14.03
CA LYS A 542 -18.48 19.24 15.28
C LYS A 542 -16.99 19.01 15.04
N VAL A 543 -16.63 18.00 14.24
CA VAL A 543 -15.23 17.68 13.93
C VAL A 543 -14.56 18.81 13.16
N LYS A 544 -15.26 19.45 12.19
CA LYS A 544 -14.73 20.63 11.47
C LYS A 544 -14.46 21.79 12.42
N ARG A 545 -15.38 22.07 13.35
CA ARG A 545 -15.20 23.15 14.35
C ARG A 545 -13.98 22.88 15.24
N GLU A 546 -13.85 21.66 15.77
CA GLU A 546 -12.70 21.27 16.57
C GLU A 546 -11.38 21.39 15.78
N PHE A 547 -11.37 20.98 14.50
CA PHE A 547 -10.21 21.15 13.63
C PHE A 547 -9.82 22.62 13.45
N LEU A 548 -10.80 23.52 13.22
CA LEU A 548 -10.54 24.95 13.04
C LEU A 548 -10.05 25.64 14.33
N LEU A 549 -10.54 25.20 15.51
CA LEU A 549 -10.11 25.73 16.81
C LEU A 549 -8.70 25.27 17.20
N GLU A 550 -8.35 24.01 16.88
CA GLU A 550 -7.00 23.48 17.15
C GLU A 550 -5.92 24.15 16.29
N GLY A 551 -6.32 24.79 15.17
CA GLY A 551 -5.44 25.44 14.20
C GLY A 551 -4.46 24.48 13.53
N PRO A 552 -3.60 24.98 12.60
CA PRO A 552 -2.59 24.18 11.90
C PRO A 552 -1.46 23.67 12.83
N LYS A 553 -1.45 24.03 14.11
CA LYS A 553 -0.47 23.59 15.12
C LYS A 553 -0.34 22.07 15.33
N GLY A 554 -1.18 21.27 14.67
CA GLY A 554 -1.09 19.80 14.71
C GLY A 554 0.18 19.20 14.14
N HIS A 555 0.93 19.92 13.28
CA HIS A 555 2.13 19.39 12.62
C HIS A 555 3.37 19.38 13.51
N THR A 556 3.56 20.38 14.35
CA THR A 556 4.70 20.42 15.29
C THR A 556 4.60 19.36 16.40
N LYS A 557 3.38 18.87 16.71
CA LYS A 557 3.21 17.75 17.67
C LYS A 557 3.40 16.38 17.06
N LEU A 558 3.17 16.20 15.75
CA LEU A 558 3.40 14.93 15.04
C LEU A 558 4.89 14.69 14.73
N LEU A 559 5.69 15.78 14.67
CA LEU A 559 7.15 15.74 14.46
C LEU A 559 7.96 15.79 15.75
N ARG A 560 7.33 15.89 16.94
CA ARG A 560 8.06 15.52 18.15
C ARG A 560 8.30 14.01 18.07
N SER A 561 9.48 13.63 17.62
CA SER A 561 10.06 12.36 17.99
C SER A 561 9.79 12.16 19.48
N PRO A 562 9.29 10.98 19.93
CA PRO A 562 9.28 10.69 21.35
C PRO A 562 10.65 11.06 21.88
N SER A 563 10.71 11.75 23.03
CA SER A 563 12.01 11.96 23.65
C SER A 563 12.71 10.61 23.67
N PRO A 564 14.03 10.56 23.42
CA PRO A 564 14.77 9.28 23.46
C PRO A 564 14.52 8.49 24.74
N GLU A 565 14.04 9.16 25.79
CA GLU A 565 13.76 8.66 27.12
C GLU A 565 12.40 7.93 27.26
N ASP A 566 11.38 8.24 26.43
CA ASP A 566 10.04 7.63 26.56
C ASP A 566 9.88 6.37 25.70
N ARG A 567 10.17 5.21 26.26
CA ARG A 567 9.92 3.93 25.58
C ARG A 567 8.41 3.63 25.50
N ILE A 568 7.84 3.60 24.30
CA ILE A 568 6.42 3.29 24.08
C ILE A 568 6.18 1.78 24.23
N ILE A 569 5.33 1.39 25.18
CA ILE A 569 4.91 -0.02 25.37
C ILE A 569 3.43 -0.15 25.03
N PRO A 570 3.08 -0.74 23.86
CA PRO A 570 1.69 -0.86 23.45
C PRO A 570 1.03 -2.13 24.02
N LEU A 571 -0.17 -1.96 24.59
CA LEU A 571 -1.13 -3.06 24.76
C LEU A 571 -1.92 -3.22 23.45
N ILE A 572 -1.54 -4.21 22.65
CA ILE A 572 -2.15 -4.48 21.35
C ILE A 572 -3.28 -5.50 21.56
N TYR A 573 -4.52 -5.14 21.20
CA TYR A 573 -5.68 -6.02 21.32
C TYR A 573 -6.59 -5.94 20.09
N THR A 574 -7.38 -6.99 19.86
CA THR A 574 -8.38 -6.99 18.78
C THR A 574 -9.64 -6.27 19.24
N HIS A 575 -10.18 -5.36 18.40
CA HIS A 575 -11.32 -4.52 18.79
C HIS A 575 -12.54 -5.34 19.21
N HIS A 576 -12.95 -5.15 20.46
CA HIS A 576 -14.18 -5.60 21.06
C HIS A 576 -14.52 -4.65 22.22
N LEU A 577 -15.80 -4.32 22.43
CA LEU A 577 -16.18 -3.29 23.43
C LEU A 577 -15.73 -3.67 24.84
N THR A 578 -15.99 -4.91 25.26
CA THR A 578 -15.56 -5.43 26.57
C THR A 578 -14.04 -5.44 26.69
N ALA A 579 -13.33 -5.97 25.69
CA ALA A 579 -11.87 -5.97 25.67
C ALA A 579 -11.28 -4.55 25.74
N GLN A 580 -11.91 -3.58 25.08
CA GLN A 580 -11.50 -2.18 25.12
C GLN A 580 -11.60 -1.61 26.55
N ASN A 581 -12.66 -1.95 27.30
CA ASN A 581 -12.84 -1.47 28.68
C ASN A 581 -11.81 -2.10 29.61
N ILE A 582 -11.61 -3.41 29.55
CA ILE A 582 -10.60 -4.11 30.34
C ILE A 582 -9.19 -3.56 30.04
N CYS A 583 -8.83 -3.39 28.76
CA CYS A 583 -7.55 -2.77 28.39
C CYS A 583 -7.42 -1.32 28.84
N LYS A 584 -8.54 -0.58 28.92
CA LYS A 584 -8.53 0.79 29.45
C LYS A 584 -8.26 0.79 30.96
N SER A 585 -8.96 -0.04 31.71
CA SER A 585 -8.79 -0.20 33.17
C SER A 585 -7.36 -0.63 33.48
N LEU A 586 -6.87 -1.70 32.85
CA LEU A 586 -5.50 -2.20 33.03
C LEU A 586 -4.44 -1.11 32.85
N ILE A 587 -4.50 -0.31 31.75
CA ILE A 587 -3.52 0.76 31.54
C ILE A 587 -3.68 1.90 32.55
N LEU A 588 -4.90 2.27 32.93
CA LEU A 588 -5.11 3.30 33.93
C LEU A 588 -4.57 2.88 35.30
N ASN A 589 -4.88 1.65 35.74
CA ASN A 589 -4.40 1.12 37.02
C ASN A 589 -2.87 1.04 37.06
N LEU A 590 -2.22 0.54 35.98
CA LEU A 590 -0.76 0.51 35.91
C LEU A 590 -0.14 1.92 35.99
N ARG A 591 -0.76 2.93 35.37
CA ARG A 591 -0.26 4.31 35.41
C ARG A 591 -0.44 4.95 36.81
N SER A 592 -1.52 4.59 37.53
CA SER A 592 -1.81 5.15 38.86
C SER A 592 -0.93 4.54 39.95
N LEU A 593 -0.24 3.43 39.72
CA LEU A 593 0.70 2.84 40.70
C LEU A 593 1.88 3.74 41.02
N GLY A 594 2.31 4.60 40.10
CA GLY A 594 3.52 5.43 40.27
C GLY A 594 4.79 4.60 40.47
N SER A 595 4.80 3.33 40.00
CA SER A 595 5.93 2.41 40.21
C SER A 595 7.17 2.88 39.45
N GLU A 596 8.30 2.90 40.15
CA GLU A 596 9.61 3.20 39.54
C GLU A 596 9.96 2.25 38.40
N ALA A 597 9.52 0.98 38.47
CA ALA A 597 9.73 0.00 37.41
C ALA A 597 9.09 0.39 36.07
N LEU A 598 8.07 1.26 36.09
CA LEU A 598 7.38 1.76 34.90
C LEU A 598 7.82 3.17 34.48
N GLU A 599 8.78 3.75 35.19
CA GLU A 599 9.36 5.05 34.84
C GLU A 599 10.09 4.99 33.49
N GLY A 600 10.10 6.10 32.74
CA GLY A 600 10.70 6.16 31.40
C GLY A 600 9.92 5.35 30.34
N CYS A 601 8.69 4.88 30.64
CA CYS A 601 7.85 4.26 29.63
C CYS A 601 6.46 4.89 29.50
N LYS A 602 5.96 4.89 28.27
CA LYS A 602 4.61 5.35 27.94
C LYS A 602 3.73 4.17 27.54
N LEU A 603 2.81 3.80 28.41
CA LEU A 603 1.84 2.73 28.14
C LEU A 603 0.74 3.26 27.21
N ILE A 604 0.48 2.61 26.08
CA ILE A 604 -0.58 2.98 25.15
C ILE A 604 -1.46 1.79 24.76
N LYS A 605 -2.72 2.07 24.41
CA LYS A 605 -3.59 1.07 23.76
C LYS A 605 -3.42 1.13 22.25
N ALA A 606 -3.20 -0.03 21.63
CA ALA A 606 -3.18 -0.20 20.19
C ALA A 606 -4.23 -1.24 19.76
N CYS A 607 -5.07 -0.90 18.80
CA CYS A 607 -6.18 -1.75 18.40
C CYS A 607 -5.93 -2.41 17.05
N ARG A 608 -5.98 -3.75 16.98
CA ARG A 608 -6.05 -4.50 15.72
C ARG A 608 -7.48 -4.50 15.20
N ARG A 609 -7.65 -4.34 13.87
CA ARG A 609 -8.96 -4.47 13.24
C ARG A 609 -9.44 -5.93 13.23
N ASN A 610 -10.75 -6.10 13.22
CA ASN A 610 -11.40 -7.38 12.89
C ASN A 610 -11.42 -7.63 11.38
N ARG A 611 -11.86 -8.82 10.98
CA ARG A 611 -12.03 -9.18 9.56
C ARG A 611 -13.10 -8.30 8.91
N ASN A 612 -12.76 -7.67 7.80
CA ASN A 612 -13.66 -6.83 7.00
C ASN A 612 -14.24 -7.63 5.81
N LEU A 613 -15.09 -6.98 5.01
CA LEU A 613 -15.69 -7.61 3.83
C LEU A 613 -14.64 -8.05 2.80
N ALA A 614 -13.52 -7.31 2.66
CA ALA A 614 -12.43 -7.75 1.78
C ALA A 614 -11.83 -9.08 2.26
N ASP A 615 -11.58 -9.23 3.56
CA ASP A 615 -11.04 -10.48 4.13
C ASP A 615 -12.00 -11.67 3.99
N ILE A 616 -13.30 -11.40 3.75
CA ILE A 616 -14.37 -12.41 3.63
C ILE A 616 -14.61 -12.79 2.17
N LEU A 617 -14.63 -11.81 1.27
CA LEU A 617 -15.10 -11.96 -0.11
C LEU A 617 -13.99 -12.00 -1.15
N VAL A 618 -12.91 -11.23 -0.98
CA VAL A 618 -11.85 -11.12 -2.00
C VAL A 618 -11.03 -12.41 -2.07
N ARG A 619 -11.12 -13.11 -3.20
CA ARG A 619 -10.43 -14.39 -3.48
C ARG A 619 -9.85 -14.36 -4.89
N ASN A 620 -9.05 -13.37 -5.17
CA ASN A 620 -8.45 -13.14 -6.48
C ASN A 620 -7.05 -13.78 -6.67
N LYS A 621 -6.45 -14.34 -5.63
CA LYS A 621 -5.19 -15.08 -5.69
C LYS A 621 -5.48 -16.55 -6.03
N MET A 622 -5.41 -16.89 -7.28
CA MET A 622 -5.68 -18.24 -7.81
C MET A 622 -4.43 -19.09 -7.90
#